data_8515be27619bc4f94034c216bb17d594
#
_entry.id   8515be27619bc4f94034c216bb17d594
#
_cell.length_a   1.000
_cell.length_b   1.000
_cell.length_c   1.000
_cell.angle_alpha   90.00
_cell.angle_beta   90.00
_cell.angle_gamma   90.00
#
_symmetry.space_group_name_H-M   'P 1'
#
loop_
_entity.id
_entity.type
_entity.pdbx_description
1 polymer ?
#
loop_
_entity_poly.entity_id
_entity_poly.type
_entity_poly.pdbx_seq_one_letter_code
_entity_poly.pdbx_strand_id
1 'polypeptide(L)'
;MHAKVYSTTLLCLLMFFAGPLSAQPKKVRFSVSAVSIAEVPFRIAQVRGFYRDEGLDAEFILIRGAVGMQALLGGSVDFTSASGSTITAAVRGLPVKLVFIASAKPQFDLIAQREIRSVQDLKGKTVGISSRGGAIDLLTQLIVQKHGLVPNKDVISLVVGGQEDTVLALRTGRIAAALLTPPRPLILQREGFNRLAYSGDYMPTYASGGIGVTDEKIKTSPNDVLAFVKGSVRGLQFARQNRADAMKILSDYFSIKDPALSEAFFDLYLSRLPVNGSADDAWMKGAIEFTQKSLGEIGKELPPSKVFDFSFVQKALR
;
A
#
# COMPACT_ATOMS: atom_id res chain seq x y z
N MET A 1 84.07 29.29 29.53
CA MET A 1 83.46 28.08 28.91
C MET A 1 81.94 28.23 28.97
N HIS A 2 81.26 28.59 27.83
CA HIS A 2 79.85 28.80 27.74
C HIS A 2 79.18 27.60 27.04
N ALA A 3 78.38 26.85 27.78
CA ALA A 3 77.52 25.79 27.22
C ALA A 3 76.22 26.37 26.71
N LYS A 4 76.02 26.28 25.40
CA LYS A 4 74.70 26.63 24.75
C LYS A 4 73.73 25.46 24.85
N VAL A 5 72.63 25.64 25.54
CA VAL A 5 71.52 24.69 25.58
C VAL A 5 70.59 24.97 24.38
N TYR A 6 70.51 23.99 23.47
CA TYR A 6 69.53 24.02 22.37
C TYR A 6 68.20 23.43 22.85
N SER A 7 67.17 24.30 22.99
CA SER A 7 65.79 23.86 23.25
C SER A 7 65.12 23.43 21.92
N THR A 8 64.88 22.14 21.75
CA THR A 8 64.20 21.59 20.59
C THR A 8 62.70 21.52 20.88
N THR A 9 61.97 22.51 20.36
CA THR A 9 60.50 22.54 20.47
C THR A 9 59.90 21.55 19.48
N LEU A 10 59.39 20.40 19.99
CA LEU A 10 58.69 19.39 19.21
C LEU A 10 57.26 19.86 18.95
N LEU A 11 56.97 20.35 17.76
CA LEU A 11 55.63 20.79 17.32
C LEU A 11 54.82 19.53 16.91
N CYS A 12 54.00 18.99 17.82
CA CYS A 12 53.07 17.90 17.52
C CYS A 12 51.94 18.42 16.61
N LEU A 13 51.99 18.09 15.33
CA LEU A 13 50.96 18.36 14.35
C LEU A 13 49.81 17.34 14.58
N LEU A 14 48.79 17.70 15.37
CA LEU A 14 47.52 16.96 15.51
C LEU A 14 46.75 17.08 14.21
N MET A 15 46.92 16.12 13.28
CA MET A 15 46.01 15.93 12.16
C MET A 15 44.67 15.45 12.72
N PHE A 16 43.70 16.36 12.86
CA PHE A 16 42.31 16.01 13.03
C PHE A 16 41.85 15.30 11.75
N PHE A 17 41.80 13.98 11.78
CA PHE A 17 40.98 13.21 10.83
C PHE A 17 39.50 13.55 11.11
N ALA A 18 39.02 14.61 10.50
CA ALA A 18 37.57 14.81 10.35
C ALA A 18 37.06 13.73 9.40
N GLY A 19 36.73 12.54 9.94
CA GLY A 19 35.94 11.55 9.22
C GLY A 19 34.64 12.22 8.79
N PRO A 20 34.03 11.82 7.66
CA PRO A 20 32.76 12.39 7.24
C PRO A 20 31.75 12.25 8.39
N LEU A 21 31.28 13.37 8.91
CA LEU A 21 30.19 13.43 9.87
C LEU A 21 28.97 12.86 9.11
N SER A 22 28.72 11.56 9.26
CA SER A 22 27.51 10.95 8.73
C SER A 22 26.35 11.64 9.45
N ALA A 23 25.64 12.53 8.77
CA ALA A 23 24.48 13.18 9.32
C ALA A 23 23.50 12.08 9.81
N GLN A 24 23.02 12.22 11.05
CA GLN A 24 22.03 11.25 11.56
C GLN A 24 20.83 11.22 10.62
N PRO A 25 20.31 10.02 10.28
CA PRO A 25 19.15 9.90 9.42
C PRO A 25 17.98 10.71 9.98
N LYS A 26 17.34 11.48 9.11
CA LYS A 26 16.18 12.31 9.47
C LYS A 26 14.98 11.41 9.79
N LYS A 27 14.42 11.57 11.00
CA LYS A 27 13.22 10.83 11.40
C LYS A 27 12.02 11.28 10.57
N VAL A 28 11.32 10.33 9.96
CA VAL A 28 10.06 10.53 9.24
C VAL A 28 9.04 9.49 9.69
N ARG A 29 7.76 9.88 9.77
CA ARG A 29 6.67 9.03 10.21
C ARG A 29 5.78 8.67 9.03
N PHE A 30 5.54 7.37 8.86
CA PHE A 30 4.68 6.83 7.82
C PHE A 30 3.49 6.09 8.44
N SER A 31 2.27 6.60 8.22
CA SER A 31 1.07 5.88 8.64
C SER A 31 0.75 4.74 7.67
N VAL A 32 0.70 3.53 8.20
CA VAL A 32 0.35 2.30 7.49
C VAL A 32 -1.11 1.96 7.78
N SER A 33 -1.93 1.83 6.73
CA SER A 33 -3.38 1.66 6.87
C SER A 33 -3.79 0.27 7.36
N ALA A 34 -3.02 -0.76 7.00
CA ALA A 34 -3.29 -2.16 7.34
C ALA A 34 -2.05 -3.03 7.13
N VAL A 35 -2.03 -4.21 7.73
CA VAL A 35 -1.12 -5.30 7.31
C VAL A 35 -1.71 -5.92 6.04
N SER A 36 -1.19 -5.56 4.88
CA SER A 36 -1.72 -5.97 3.58
C SER A 36 -0.61 -6.18 2.54
N ILE A 37 -0.94 -6.90 1.49
CA ILE A 37 -0.03 -7.17 0.36
C ILE A 37 0.46 -5.87 -0.31
N ALA A 38 -0.33 -4.80 -0.27
CA ALA A 38 0.03 -3.50 -0.82
C ALA A 38 1.11 -2.77 0.00
N GLU A 39 1.33 -3.14 1.25
CA GLU A 39 2.35 -2.54 2.12
C GLU A 39 3.74 -3.21 1.98
N VAL A 40 3.83 -4.31 1.26
CA VAL A 40 5.05 -5.13 1.15
C VAL A 40 6.25 -4.35 0.60
N PRO A 41 6.14 -3.49 -0.44
CA PRO A 41 7.30 -2.73 -0.92
C PRO A 41 7.91 -1.84 0.17
N PHE A 42 7.06 -1.21 0.98
CA PHE A 42 7.50 -0.35 2.09
C PHE A 42 8.16 -1.17 3.20
N ARG A 43 7.59 -2.35 3.51
CA ARG A 43 8.17 -3.26 4.51
C ARG A 43 9.53 -3.80 4.07
N ILE A 44 9.69 -4.18 2.81
CA ILE A 44 10.98 -4.57 2.23
C ILE A 44 11.98 -3.43 2.37
N ALA A 45 11.59 -2.20 1.96
CA ALA A 45 12.45 -1.04 2.04
C ALA A 45 12.90 -0.73 3.48
N GLN A 46 12.01 -0.88 4.45
CA GLN A 46 12.32 -0.71 5.87
C GLN A 46 13.30 -1.77 6.37
N VAL A 47 13.03 -3.06 6.13
CA VAL A 47 13.87 -4.19 6.59
C VAL A 47 15.25 -4.18 5.95
N ARG A 48 15.32 -3.81 4.66
CA ARG A 48 16.59 -3.73 3.90
C ARG A 48 17.36 -2.44 4.15
N GLY A 49 16.80 -1.50 4.92
CA GLY A 49 17.47 -0.24 5.23
C GLY A 49 17.48 0.78 4.09
N PHE A 50 16.68 0.59 3.02
CA PHE A 50 16.69 1.46 1.84
C PHE A 50 16.30 2.91 2.15
N TYR A 51 15.49 3.15 3.18
CA TYR A 51 15.23 4.51 3.65
C TYR A 51 16.44 5.12 4.34
N ARG A 52 17.20 4.34 5.12
CA ARG A 52 18.42 4.80 5.79
C ARG A 52 19.52 5.14 4.80
N ASP A 53 19.63 4.37 3.72
CA ASP A 53 20.57 4.66 2.63
C ASP A 53 20.27 6.03 1.97
N GLU A 54 18.99 6.42 1.97
CA GLU A 54 18.53 7.73 1.46
C GLU A 54 18.51 8.82 2.58
N GLY A 55 19.11 8.55 3.74
CA GLY A 55 19.21 9.51 4.85
C GLY A 55 17.95 9.64 5.72
N LEU A 56 16.99 8.69 5.64
CA LEU A 56 15.76 8.72 6.43
C LEU A 56 15.70 7.58 7.46
N ASP A 57 15.28 7.89 8.68
CA ASP A 57 14.84 6.92 9.69
C ASP A 57 13.32 6.83 9.68
N ALA A 58 12.78 5.87 8.93
CA ALA A 58 11.34 5.74 8.68
C ALA A 58 10.65 4.94 9.80
N GLU A 59 9.86 5.62 10.63
CA GLU A 59 8.99 5.04 11.66
C GLU A 59 7.63 4.69 11.05
N PHE A 60 7.24 3.40 11.10
CA PHE A 60 5.96 2.91 10.58
C PHE A 60 4.94 2.80 11.72
N ILE A 61 3.80 3.49 11.57
CA ILE A 61 2.76 3.58 12.59
C ILE A 61 1.44 3.07 11.97
N LEU A 62 0.84 2.05 12.60
CA LEU A 62 -0.46 1.53 12.13
C LEU A 62 -1.58 2.52 12.51
N ILE A 63 -2.11 3.22 11.51
CA ILE A 63 -3.23 4.17 11.66
C ILE A 63 -4.25 3.91 10.55
N ARG A 64 -5.42 3.40 10.90
CA ARG A 64 -6.43 2.93 9.94
C ARG A 64 -7.25 4.05 9.32
N GLY A 65 -7.58 3.88 8.03
CA GLY A 65 -8.59 4.63 7.30
C GLY A 65 -8.41 6.15 7.32
N ALA A 66 -9.51 6.87 7.52
CA ALA A 66 -9.55 8.33 7.52
C ALA A 66 -8.70 8.98 8.62
N VAL A 67 -8.44 8.28 9.74
CA VAL A 67 -7.60 8.78 10.84
C VAL A 67 -6.16 9.00 10.36
N GLY A 68 -5.62 8.11 9.51
CA GLY A 68 -4.30 8.29 8.89
C GLY A 68 -4.22 9.55 8.01
N MET A 69 -5.30 9.88 7.31
CA MET A 69 -5.38 11.12 6.52
C MET A 69 -5.47 12.35 7.41
N GLN A 70 -6.22 12.30 8.51
CA GLN A 70 -6.27 13.40 9.49
C GLN A 70 -4.89 13.62 10.15
N ALA A 71 -4.19 12.53 10.50
CA ALA A 71 -2.82 12.61 11.04
C ALA A 71 -1.83 13.23 10.04
N LEU A 72 -1.97 12.94 8.73
CA LEU A 72 -1.17 13.56 7.69
C LEU A 72 -1.45 15.07 7.58
N LEU A 73 -2.72 15.46 7.49
CA LEU A 73 -3.12 16.87 7.39
C LEU A 73 -2.76 17.68 8.66
N GLY A 74 -2.81 17.03 9.82
CA GLY A 74 -2.41 17.62 11.11
C GLY A 74 -0.89 17.60 11.39
N GLY A 75 -0.06 17.07 10.44
CA GLY A 75 1.39 17.02 10.60
C GLY A 75 1.90 16.00 11.64
N SER A 76 1.04 15.13 12.16
CA SER A 76 1.45 14.07 13.10
C SER A 76 2.22 12.95 12.41
N VAL A 77 2.03 12.78 11.10
CA VAL A 77 2.81 11.91 10.23
C VAL A 77 3.24 12.66 8.96
N ASP A 78 4.36 12.27 8.38
CA ASP A 78 4.92 12.87 7.18
C ASP A 78 4.31 12.30 5.90
N PHE A 79 3.96 11.01 5.93
CA PHE A 79 3.44 10.25 4.80
C PHE A 79 2.33 9.31 5.25
N THR A 80 1.46 8.92 4.32
CA THR A 80 0.41 7.92 4.59
C THR A 80 0.32 6.88 3.47
N SER A 81 0.05 5.62 3.81
CA SER A 81 -0.24 4.58 2.82
C SER A 81 -1.71 4.56 2.37
N ALA A 82 -2.56 5.38 2.95
CA ALA A 82 -4.00 5.45 2.69
C ALA A 82 -4.33 6.08 1.33
N SER A 83 -3.92 5.42 0.23
CA SER A 83 -4.03 5.93 -1.14
C SER A 83 -5.45 6.34 -1.54
N GLY A 84 -6.46 5.52 -1.23
CA GLY A 84 -7.86 5.86 -1.51
C GLY A 84 -8.33 7.10 -0.76
N SER A 85 -7.95 7.25 0.53
CA SER A 85 -8.26 8.45 1.31
C SER A 85 -7.52 9.68 0.78
N THR A 86 -6.27 9.51 0.30
CA THR A 86 -5.50 10.58 -0.33
C THR A 86 -6.17 11.09 -1.60
N ILE A 87 -6.57 10.17 -2.50
CA ILE A 87 -7.29 10.53 -3.74
C ILE A 87 -8.61 11.24 -3.40
N THR A 88 -9.39 10.69 -2.45
CA THR A 88 -10.66 11.29 -2.01
C THR A 88 -10.46 12.70 -1.44
N ALA A 89 -9.44 12.90 -0.61
CA ALA A 89 -9.11 14.19 -0.03
C ALA A 89 -8.71 15.22 -1.11
N ALA A 90 -7.84 14.81 -2.05
CA ALA A 90 -7.40 15.65 -3.17
C ALA A 90 -8.56 16.02 -4.12
N VAL A 91 -9.46 15.07 -4.43
CA VAL A 91 -10.68 15.33 -5.24
C VAL A 91 -11.57 16.36 -4.56
N ARG A 92 -11.67 16.35 -3.23
CA ARG A 92 -12.39 17.36 -2.44
C ARG A 92 -11.62 18.68 -2.27
N GLY A 93 -10.44 18.82 -2.89
CA GLY A 93 -9.67 20.06 -2.89
C GLY A 93 -8.75 20.23 -1.68
N LEU A 94 -8.53 19.19 -0.86
CA LEU A 94 -7.54 19.26 0.21
C LEU A 94 -6.11 19.22 -0.36
N PRO A 95 -5.13 19.89 0.29
CA PRO A 95 -3.78 20.08 -0.24
C PRO A 95 -2.90 18.84 -0.04
N VAL A 96 -3.27 17.73 -0.70
CA VAL A 96 -2.54 16.45 -0.64
C VAL A 96 -2.44 15.82 -2.04
N LYS A 97 -1.40 15.04 -2.24
CA LYS A 97 -1.17 14.26 -3.48
C LYS A 97 -0.72 12.85 -3.21
N LEU A 98 -1.01 11.97 -4.15
CA LEU A 98 -0.45 10.63 -4.21
C LEU A 98 0.81 10.66 -5.10
N VAL A 99 1.98 10.33 -4.52
CA VAL A 99 3.28 10.42 -5.21
C VAL A 99 3.88 9.06 -5.58
N PHE A 100 3.26 7.95 -5.11
CA PHE A 100 3.65 6.58 -5.40
C PHE A 100 2.45 5.66 -5.27
N ILE A 101 2.36 4.61 -6.10
CA ILE A 101 1.34 3.55 -6.03
C ILE A 101 2.01 2.21 -5.78
N ALA A 102 1.61 1.52 -4.71
CA ALA A 102 2.09 0.17 -4.39
C ALA A 102 1.32 -0.91 -5.16
N SER A 103 0.06 -0.64 -5.51
CA SER A 103 -0.74 -1.46 -6.42
C SER A 103 -1.79 -0.60 -7.13
N ALA A 104 -1.90 -0.76 -8.46
CA ALA A 104 -2.83 -0.02 -9.31
C ALA A 104 -4.23 -0.63 -9.40
N LYS A 105 -4.47 -1.74 -8.70
CA LYS A 105 -5.75 -2.49 -8.70
C LYS A 105 -6.12 -2.89 -7.27
N PRO A 106 -7.41 -3.08 -6.97
CA PRO A 106 -7.84 -3.62 -5.66
C PRO A 106 -7.30 -5.04 -5.48
N GLN A 107 -6.91 -5.37 -4.25
CA GLN A 107 -6.19 -6.60 -3.93
C GLN A 107 -7.07 -7.64 -3.20
N PHE A 108 -8.33 -7.77 -3.61
CA PHE A 108 -9.28 -8.71 -3.01
C PHE A 108 -9.61 -9.86 -3.95
N ASP A 109 -9.74 -11.05 -3.39
CA ASP A 109 -10.30 -12.22 -4.06
C ASP A 109 -11.67 -12.55 -3.46
N LEU A 110 -12.67 -12.83 -4.30
CA LEU A 110 -13.99 -13.30 -3.87
C LEU A 110 -13.90 -14.78 -3.59
N ILE A 111 -13.97 -15.13 -2.31
CA ILE A 111 -13.91 -16.51 -1.82
C ILE A 111 -15.31 -16.94 -1.40
N ALA A 112 -15.69 -18.15 -1.77
CA ALA A 112 -17.02 -18.71 -1.55
C ALA A 112 -16.95 -20.13 -0.96
N GLN A 113 -18.08 -20.56 -0.38
CA GLN A 113 -18.30 -21.92 0.10
C GLN A 113 -18.03 -22.96 -1.00
N ARG A 114 -17.75 -24.20 -0.60
CA ARG A 114 -17.30 -25.30 -1.47
C ARG A 114 -18.29 -25.65 -2.57
N GLU A 115 -19.60 -25.52 -2.29
CA GLU A 115 -20.69 -25.78 -3.22
C GLU A 115 -20.91 -24.68 -4.24
N ILE A 116 -20.38 -23.47 -4.02
CA ILE A 116 -20.52 -22.29 -4.87
C ILE A 116 -19.33 -22.24 -5.82
N ARG A 117 -19.56 -22.45 -7.11
CA ARG A 117 -18.50 -22.56 -8.12
C ARG A 117 -18.41 -21.38 -9.08
N SER A 118 -19.45 -20.53 -9.10
CA SER A 118 -19.54 -19.34 -9.95
C SER A 118 -20.14 -18.17 -9.18
N VAL A 119 -20.00 -16.95 -9.69
CA VAL A 119 -20.66 -15.78 -9.12
C VAL A 119 -22.19 -15.88 -9.24
N GLN A 120 -22.68 -16.54 -10.28
CA GLN A 120 -24.11 -16.79 -10.51
C GLN A 120 -24.75 -17.63 -9.41
N ASP A 121 -24.00 -18.56 -8.81
CA ASP A 121 -24.48 -19.43 -7.71
C ASP A 121 -24.70 -18.66 -6.41
N LEU A 122 -24.30 -17.37 -6.36
CA LEU A 122 -24.58 -16.47 -5.24
C LEU A 122 -26.04 -15.96 -5.22
N LYS A 123 -26.85 -16.29 -6.23
CA LYS A 123 -28.26 -15.89 -6.23
C LYS A 123 -28.99 -16.46 -5.02
N GLY A 124 -29.68 -15.60 -4.27
CA GLY A 124 -30.36 -15.94 -3.02
C GLY A 124 -29.44 -16.13 -1.82
N LYS A 125 -28.12 -15.85 -1.96
CA LYS A 125 -27.14 -16.04 -0.90
C LYS A 125 -26.75 -14.74 -0.23
N THR A 126 -26.10 -14.88 0.95
CA THR A 126 -25.58 -13.76 1.74
C THR A 126 -24.07 -13.66 1.55
N VAL A 127 -23.57 -12.47 1.22
CA VAL A 127 -22.14 -12.15 1.07
C VAL A 127 -21.70 -11.22 2.21
N GLY A 128 -20.56 -11.54 2.80
CA GLY A 128 -19.98 -10.74 3.91
C GLY A 128 -19.30 -9.47 3.40
N ILE A 129 -19.57 -8.35 4.08
CA ILE A 129 -18.91 -7.06 3.85
C ILE A 129 -18.43 -6.47 5.17
N SER A 130 -17.46 -5.54 5.11
CA SER A 130 -16.95 -4.87 6.32
C SER A 130 -17.84 -3.70 6.76
N SER A 131 -18.42 -2.97 5.80
CA SER A 131 -19.33 -1.84 6.06
C SER A 131 -20.14 -1.53 4.80
N ARG A 132 -21.34 -1.01 4.97
CA ARG A 132 -22.18 -0.54 3.86
C ARG A 132 -21.55 0.67 3.18
N GLY A 133 -21.54 0.69 1.84
CA GLY A 133 -20.94 1.75 1.02
C GLY A 133 -19.41 1.81 1.07
N GLY A 134 -18.77 0.91 1.80
CA GLY A 134 -17.30 0.78 1.81
C GLY A 134 -16.76 0.08 0.55
N ALA A 135 -15.44 0.11 0.36
CA ALA A 135 -14.80 -0.45 -0.83
C ALA A 135 -15.17 -1.93 -1.09
N ILE A 136 -15.22 -2.77 -0.05
CA ILE A 136 -15.60 -4.19 -0.18
C ILE A 136 -17.05 -4.32 -0.63
N ASP A 137 -17.98 -3.51 -0.11
CA ASP A 137 -19.39 -3.52 -0.52
C ASP A 137 -19.54 -3.09 -1.99
N LEU A 138 -18.92 -1.97 -2.38
CA LEU A 138 -18.95 -1.48 -3.76
C LEU A 138 -18.34 -2.47 -4.76
N LEU A 139 -17.22 -3.08 -4.42
CA LEU A 139 -16.58 -4.11 -5.25
C LEU A 139 -17.45 -5.37 -5.35
N THR A 140 -18.06 -5.81 -4.26
CA THR A 140 -19.01 -6.93 -4.26
C THR A 140 -20.18 -6.65 -5.20
N GLN A 141 -20.80 -5.48 -5.08
CA GLN A 141 -21.90 -5.07 -5.94
C GLN A 141 -21.49 -5.02 -7.42
N LEU A 142 -20.30 -4.46 -7.71
CA LEU A 142 -19.76 -4.40 -9.07
C LEU A 142 -19.57 -5.80 -9.67
N ILE A 143 -18.98 -6.74 -8.90
CA ILE A 143 -18.74 -8.11 -9.34
C ILE A 143 -20.07 -8.80 -9.64
N VAL A 144 -21.04 -8.77 -8.71
CA VAL A 144 -22.33 -9.44 -8.90
C VAL A 144 -23.13 -8.85 -10.07
N GLN A 145 -23.09 -7.53 -10.27
CA GLN A 145 -23.72 -6.86 -11.42
C GLN A 145 -23.11 -7.30 -12.75
N LYS A 146 -21.80 -7.42 -12.83
CA LYS A 146 -21.09 -7.87 -14.06
C LYS A 146 -21.44 -9.32 -14.43
N HIS A 147 -21.96 -10.09 -13.49
CA HIS A 147 -22.43 -11.48 -13.69
C HIS A 147 -23.97 -11.59 -13.79
N GLY A 148 -24.67 -10.45 -14.02
CA GLY A 148 -26.11 -10.44 -14.27
C GLY A 148 -26.99 -10.55 -13.02
N LEU A 149 -26.43 -10.43 -11.81
CA LEU A 149 -27.16 -10.44 -10.55
C LEU A 149 -27.46 -9.02 -10.07
N VAL A 150 -28.57 -8.84 -9.37
CA VAL A 150 -28.98 -7.55 -8.82
C VAL A 150 -28.53 -7.44 -7.36
N PRO A 151 -27.59 -6.51 -7.02
CA PRO A 151 -27.16 -6.29 -5.65
C PRO A 151 -28.32 -5.96 -4.71
N ASN A 152 -28.24 -6.48 -3.48
CA ASN A 152 -29.25 -6.32 -2.43
C ASN A 152 -30.66 -6.88 -2.75
N LYS A 153 -30.82 -7.52 -3.91
CA LYS A 153 -32.01 -8.26 -4.30
C LYS A 153 -31.69 -9.73 -4.53
N ASP A 154 -30.81 -10.04 -5.49
CA ASP A 154 -30.38 -11.41 -5.77
C ASP A 154 -29.27 -11.86 -4.82
N VAL A 155 -28.43 -10.94 -4.33
CA VAL A 155 -27.33 -11.21 -3.38
C VAL A 155 -27.43 -10.21 -2.23
N ILE A 156 -27.54 -10.73 -1.00
CA ILE A 156 -27.71 -9.91 0.20
C ILE A 156 -26.36 -9.63 0.84
N SER A 157 -26.03 -8.35 1.04
CA SER A 157 -24.83 -7.94 1.79
C SER A 157 -25.09 -7.97 3.31
N LEU A 158 -24.25 -8.69 4.06
CA LEU A 158 -24.24 -8.74 5.52
C LEU A 158 -22.98 -8.08 6.08
N VAL A 159 -23.12 -7.10 6.95
CA VAL A 159 -21.98 -6.52 7.69
C VAL A 159 -21.50 -7.54 8.72
N VAL A 160 -20.27 -8.01 8.58
CA VAL A 160 -19.66 -9.01 9.48
C VAL A 160 -18.45 -8.48 10.24
N GLY A 161 -17.89 -7.34 9.82
CA GLY A 161 -16.73 -6.73 10.48
C GLY A 161 -15.42 -6.86 9.72
N GLY A 162 -14.33 -7.12 10.43
CA GLY A 162 -12.98 -7.20 9.86
C GLY A 162 -12.72 -8.48 9.06
N GLN A 163 -11.51 -8.59 8.52
CA GLN A 163 -11.11 -9.74 7.69
C GLN A 163 -11.14 -11.06 8.48
N GLU A 164 -10.77 -11.04 9.76
CA GLU A 164 -10.80 -12.25 10.61
C GLU A 164 -12.22 -12.70 10.91
N ASP A 165 -13.12 -11.75 11.23
CA ASP A 165 -14.55 -12.04 11.44
C ASP A 165 -15.18 -12.59 10.17
N THR A 166 -14.77 -12.07 9.01
CA THR A 166 -15.22 -12.53 7.70
C THR A 166 -14.76 -13.96 7.40
N VAL A 167 -13.51 -14.30 7.72
CA VAL A 167 -12.99 -15.68 7.59
C VAL A 167 -13.76 -16.64 8.49
N LEU A 168 -14.03 -16.23 9.74
CA LEU A 168 -14.82 -17.03 10.67
C LEU A 168 -16.26 -17.24 10.15
N ALA A 169 -16.89 -16.17 9.65
CA ALA A 169 -18.25 -16.25 9.09
C ALA A 169 -18.34 -17.17 7.86
N LEU A 170 -17.29 -17.20 7.01
CA LEU A 170 -17.17 -18.15 5.91
C LEU A 170 -17.04 -19.58 6.44
N ARG A 171 -16.12 -19.85 7.35
CA ARG A 171 -15.88 -21.21 7.89
C ARG A 171 -17.09 -21.79 8.61
N THR A 172 -17.88 -20.95 9.27
CA THR A 172 -19.10 -21.35 9.98
C THR A 172 -20.34 -21.42 9.09
N GLY A 173 -20.22 -21.10 7.78
CA GLY A 173 -21.37 -21.10 6.87
C GLY A 173 -22.37 -19.95 7.08
N ARG A 174 -22.04 -18.96 7.94
CA ARG A 174 -22.88 -17.79 8.18
C ARG A 174 -23.02 -16.91 6.93
N ILE A 175 -22.01 -16.91 6.07
CA ILE A 175 -22.00 -16.22 4.77
C ILE A 175 -21.56 -17.20 3.68
N ALA A 176 -22.09 -17.00 2.47
CA ALA A 176 -21.79 -17.83 1.31
C ALA A 176 -20.48 -17.42 0.61
N ALA A 177 -20.14 -16.14 0.61
CA ALA A 177 -18.93 -15.62 0.01
C ALA A 177 -18.49 -14.30 0.66
N ALA A 178 -17.23 -13.91 0.43
CA ALA A 178 -16.72 -12.59 0.80
C ALA A 178 -15.45 -12.22 0.01
N LEU A 179 -15.19 -10.92 -0.11
CA LEU A 179 -13.93 -10.38 -0.61
C LEU A 179 -12.88 -10.35 0.51
N LEU A 180 -11.78 -11.05 0.27
CA LEU A 180 -10.66 -11.17 1.23
C LEU A 180 -9.33 -10.77 0.58
N THR A 181 -8.43 -10.23 1.38
CA THR A 181 -7.06 -9.91 0.95
C THR A 181 -6.12 -11.11 1.20
N PRO A 182 -5.15 -11.38 0.29
CA PRO A 182 -4.11 -12.37 0.54
C PRO A 182 -3.35 -12.10 1.86
N PRO A 183 -2.89 -13.13 2.58
CA PRO A 183 -2.87 -14.55 2.18
C PRO A 183 -4.17 -15.34 2.46
N ARG A 184 -5.19 -14.78 3.10
CA ARG A 184 -6.44 -15.47 3.51
C ARG A 184 -7.12 -16.26 2.38
N PRO A 185 -7.26 -15.72 1.14
CA PRO A 185 -7.77 -16.47 0.01
C PRO A 185 -7.02 -17.77 -0.25
N LEU A 186 -5.69 -17.76 -0.21
CA LEU A 186 -4.87 -18.95 -0.44
C LEU A 186 -5.05 -20.00 0.66
N ILE A 187 -5.19 -19.56 1.91
CA ILE A 187 -5.45 -20.46 3.05
C ILE A 187 -6.80 -21.14 2.87
N LEU A 188 -7.86 -20.35 2.60
CA LEU A 188 -9.22 -20.89 2.43
C LEU A 188 -9.34 -21.82 1.21
N GLN A 189 -8.64 -21.54 0.10
CA GLN A 189 -8.60 -22.45 -1.05
C GLN A 189 -8.00 -23.83 -0.67
N ARG A 190 -6.98 -23.87 0.17
CA ARG A 190 -6.44 -25.13 0.71
C ARG A 190 -7.43 -25.87 1.62
N GLU A 191 -8.33 -25.13 2.27
CA GLU A 191 -9.42 -25.69 3.06
C GLU A 191 -10.62 -26.12 2.19
N GLY A 192 -10.54 -25.96 0.85
CA GLY A 192 -11.55 -26.37 -0.11
C GLY A 192 -12.57 -25.31 -0.48
N PHE A 193 -12.41 -24.05 -0.05
CA PHE A 193 -13.22 -22.93 -0.53
C PHE A 193 -12.86 -22.56 -1.96
N ASN A 194 -13.83 -22.04 -2.72
CA ASN A 194 -13.63 -21.65 -4.11
C ASN A 194 -13.26 -20.17 -4.23
N ARG A 195 -12.29 -19.86 -5.09
CA ARG A 195 -12.02 -18.50 -5.55
C ARG A 195 -12.85 -18.25 -6.81
N LEU A 196 -13.81 -17.33 -6.74
CA LEU A 196 -14.73 -17.01 -7.84
C LEU A 196 -14.23 -15.86 -8.73
N ALA A 197 -13.57 -14.87 -8.15
CA ALA A 197 -13.16 -13.67 -8.88
C ALA A 197 -11.96 -12.97 -8.21
N TYR A 198 -11.20 -12.22 -9.00
CA TYR A 198 -10.25 -11.21 -8.53
C TYR A 198 -10.82 -9.82 -8.78
N SER A 199 -10.92 -9.01 -7.75
CA SER A 199 -11.54 -7.67 -7.84
C SER A 199 -10.82 -6.73 -8.82
N GLY A 200 -9.51 -6.94 -9.03
CA GLY A 200 -8.72 -6.15 -9.98
C GLY A 200 -9.09 -6.32 -11.45
N ASP A 201 -9.84 -7.39 -11.80
CA ASP A 201 -10.34 -7.60 -13.16
C ASP A 201 -11.61 -6.75 -13.43
N TYR A 202 -12.29 -6.33 -12.37
CA TYR A 202 -13.53 -5.54 -12.44
C TYR A 202 -13.30 -4.05 -12.23
N MET A 203 -12.21 -3.69 -11.56
CA MET A 203 -11.85 -2.29 -11.26
C MET A 203 -10.36 -2.07 -11.55
N PRO A 204 -9.98 -1.74 -12.78
CA PRO A 204 -8.58 -1.60 -13.18
C PRO A 204 -7.91 -0.31 -12.68
N THR A 205 -8.68 0.66 -12.19
CA THR A 205 -8.20 2.01 -11.81
C THR A 205 -8.40 2.30 -10.32
N TYR A 206 -7.84 1.47 -9.44
CA TYR A 206 -7.94 1.63 -8.00
C TYR A 206 -6.58 1.55 -7.33
N ALA A 207 -6.20 2.60 -6.59
CA ALA A 207 -4.97 2.58 -5.81
C ALA A 207 -5.14 1.77 -4.52
N SER A 208 -4.38 0.67 -4.39
CA SER A 208 -4.24 -0.07 -3.13
C SER A 208 -2.83 0.13 -2.59
N GLY A 209 -2.72 0.89 -1.49
CA GLY A 209 -1.43 1.32 -0.95
C GLY A 209 -0.71 2.32 -1.85
N GLY A 210 0.10 3.15 -1.24
CA GLY A 210 0.83 4.19 -1.97
C GLY A 210 1.55 5.13 -1.00
N ILE A 211 1.91 6.31 -1.47
CA ILE A 211 2.47 7.37 -0.63
C ILE A 211 1.65 8.62 -0.86
N GLY A 212 0.79 8.93 0.11
CA GLY A 212 0.11 10.22 0.23
C GLY A 212 0.97 11.20 1.01
N VAL A 213 1.03 12.44 0.54
CA VAL A 213 1.83 13.52 1.12
C VAL A 213 1.11 14.87 0.95
N THR A 214 1.37 15.84 1.83
CA THR A 214 0.81 17.21 1.70
C THR A 214 1.55 18.03 0.64
N ASP A 215 0.85 18.96 -0.02
CA ASP A 215 1.46 19.94 -0.94
C ASP A 215 2.52 20.79 -0.22
N GLU A 216 2.31 21.07 1.07
CA GLU A 216 3.29 21.79 1.90
C GLU A 216 4.60 20.99 2.01
N LYS A 217 4.54 19.70 2.33
CA LYS A 217 5.74 18.84 2.41
C LYS A 217 6.45 18.70 1.07
N ILE A 218 5.70 18.60 -0.04
CA ILE A 218 6.28 18.63 -1.39
C ILE A 218 7.06 19.92 -1.63
N LYS A 219 6.53 21.06 -1.19
CA LYS A 219 7.15 22.39 -1.38
C LYS A 219 8.34 22.61 -0.44
N THR A 220 8.20 22.28 0.84
CA THR A 220 9.20 22.65 1.87
C THR A 220 10.31 21.61 2.05
N SER A 221 10.05 20.35 1.72
CA SER A 221 10.98 19.23 1.92
C SER A 221 10.95 18.24 0.75
N PRO A 222 11.12 18.69 -0.51
CA PRO A 222 11.02 17.81 -1.70
C PRO A 222 12.08 16.70 -1.70
N ASN A 223 13.24 16.92 -1.07
CA ASN A 223 14.28 15.91 -0.95
C ASN A 223 13.87 14.76 -0.02
N ASP A 224 13.12 15.03 1.06
CA ASP A 224 12.60 13.98 1.93
C ASP A 224 11.56 13.11 1.17
N VAL A 225 10.68 13.78 0.39
CA VAL A 225 9.69 13.09 -0.44
C VAL A 225 10.38 12.19 -1.48
N LEU A 226 11.41 12.73 -2.15
CA LEU A 226 12.19 11.95 -3.12
C LEU A 226 12.92 10.78 -2.47
N ALA A 227 13.56 10.99 -1.32
CA ALA A 227 14.26 9.95 -0.57
C ALA A 227 13.31 8.82 -0.14
N PHE A 228 12.11 9.19 0.36
CA PHE A 228 11.12 8.18 0.77
C PHE A 228 10.57 7.41 -0.44
N VAL A 229 10.31 8.08 -1.56
CA VAL A 229 9.90 7.43 -2.82
C VAL A 229 11.01 6.53 -3.37
N LYS A 230 12.28 6.96 -3.36
CA LYS A 230 13.44 6.13 -3.78
C LYS A 230 13.55 4.85 -2.97
N GLY A 231 13.50 4.93 -1.66
CA GLY A 231 13.49 3.74 -0.80
C GLY A 231 12.35 2.78 -1.15
N SER A 232 11.15 3.32 -1.41
CA SER A 232 9.97 2.53 -1.76
C SER A 232 10.08 1.88 -3.15
N VAL A 233 10.62 2.59 -4.15
CA VAL A 233 10.93 2.05 -5.49
C VAL A 233 11.95 0.92 -5.39
N ARG A 234 13.02 1.10 -4.60
CA ARG A 234 14.01 0.04 -4.34
C ARG A 234 13.37 -1.19 -3.69
N GLY A 235 12.42 -1.00 -2.75
CA GLY A 235 11.66 -2.08 -2.15
C GLY A 235 10.83 -2.87 -3.17
N LEU A 236 10.19 -2.17 -4.11
CA LEU A 236 9.44 -2.77 -5.21
C LEU A 236 10.35 -3.56 -6.17
N GLN A 237 11.50 -3.00 -6.54
CA GLN A 237 12.49 -3.63 -7.42
C GLN A 237 13.13 -4.86 -6.75
N PHE A 238 13.47 -4.74 -5.46
CA PHE A 238 14.05 -5.83 -4.67
C PHE A 238 13.17 -7.07 -4.65
N ALA A 239 11.85 -6.89 -4.53
CA ALA A 239 10.90 -8.00 -4.56
C ALA A 239 11.00 -8.83 -5.84
N ARG A 240 11.29 -8.19 -6.99
CA ARG A 240 11.43 -8.87 -8.29
C ARG A 240 12.79 -9.53 -8.48
N GLN A 241 13.85 -8.90 -7.97
CA GLN A 241 15.23 -9.28 -8.25
C GLN A 241 15.80 -10.27 -7.22
N ASN A 242 15.22 -10.32 -6.01
CA ASN A 242 15.77 -11.06 -4.87
C ASN A 242 14.69 -11.96 -4.24
N ARG A 243 14.23 -12.98 -5.03
CA ARG A 243 13.09 -13.83 -4.68
C ARG A 243 13.18 -14.42 -3.27
N ALA A 244 14.30 -15.05 -2.91
CA ALA A 244 14.44 -15.75 -1.64
C ALA A 244 14.32 -14.81 -0.42
N ASP A 245 15.06 -13.70 -0.43
CA ASP A 245 15.06 -12.72 0.66
C ASP A 245 13.70 -12.00 0.75
N ALA A 246 13.13 -11.61 -0.40
CA ALA A 246 11.85 -10.93 -0.44
C ALA A 246 10.71 -11.85 0.04
N MET A 247 10.72 -13.12 -0.36
CA MET A 247 9.76 -14.11 0.11
C MET A 247 9.89 -14.34 1.63
N LYS A 248 11.12 -14.38 2.17
CA LYS A 248 11.34 -14.46 3.62
C LYS A 248 10.74 -13.26 4.34
N ILE A 249 11.02 -12.02 3.87
CA ILE A 249 10.48 -10.79 4.46
C ILE A 249 8.94 -10.79 4.42
N LEU A 250 8.35 -11.22 3.30
CA LEU A 250 6.90 -11.35 3.14
C LEU A 250 6.32 -12.36 4.14
N SER A 251 6.94 -13.54 4.24
CA SER A 251 6.49 -14.61 5.13
C SER A 251 6.56 -14.19 6.60
N ASP A 252 7.63 -13.53 7.00
CA ASP A 252 7.80 -12.98 8.35
C ASP A 252 6.73 -11.90 8.64
N TYR A 253 6.47 -11.00 7.66
CA TYR A 253 5.50 -9.92 7.80
C TYR A 253 4.06 -10.43 7.98
N PHE A 254 3.70 -11.54 7.34
CA PHE A 254 2.39 -12.19 7.45
C PHE A 254 2.35 -13.38 8.39
N SER A 255 3.46 -13.68 9.09
CA SER A 255 3.59 -14.82 10.01
C SER A 255 3.28 -16.16 9.34
N ILE A 256 3.65 -16.31 8.06
CA ILE A 256 3.47 -17.54 7.28
C ILE A 256 4.65 -18.48 7.56
N LYS A 257 4.36 -19.67 8.12
CA LYS A 257 5.37 -20.69 8.44
C LYS A 257 5.45 -21.82 7.41
N ASP A 258 4.37 -22.04 6.66
CA ASP A 258 4.29 -23.08 5.64
C ASP A 258 5.04 -22.63 4.36
N PRO A 259 6.10 -23.34 3.95
CA PRO A 259 6.91 -22.96 2.78
C PRO A 259 6.10 -22.93 1.47
N ALA A 260 5.20 -23.88 1.26
CA ALA A 260 4.40 -23.94 0.05
C ALA A 260 3.34 -22.81 -0.01
N LEU A 261 2.82 -22.36 1.16
CA LEU A 261 1.96 -21.19 1.22
C LEU A 261 2.79 -19.90 0.98
N SER A 262 4.00 -19.82 1.53
CA SER A 262 4.91 -18.69 1.32
C SER A 262 5.22 -18.50 -0.16
N GLU A 263 5.53 -19.58 -0.86
CA GLU A 263 5.83 -19.59 -2.29
C GLU A 263 4.62 -19.14 -3.11
N ALA A 264 3.47 -19.77 -2.91
CA ALA A 264 2.22 -19.42 -3.60
C ALA A 264 1.80 -17.95 -3.34
N PHE A 265 1.99 -17.48 -2.11
CA PHE A 265 1.67 -16.10 -1.76
C PHE A 265 2.65 -15.11 -2.40
N PHE A 266 3.94 -15.43 -2.45
CA PHE A 266 4.93 -14.60 -3.10
C PHE A 266 4.70 -14.50 -4.61
N ASP A 267 4.37 -15.60 -5.28
CA ASP A 267 4.02 -15.61 -6.70
C ASP A 267 2.77 -14.77 -6.99
N LEU A 268 1.74 -14.90 -6.15
CA LEU A 268 0.56 -14.06 -6.22
C LEU A 268 0.92 -12.58 -6.04
N TYR A 269 1.78 -12.26 -5.09
CA TYR A 269 2.25 -10.89 -4.86
C TYR A 269 2.95 -10.34 -6.11
N LEU A 270 3.91 -11.08 -6.67
CA LEU A 270 4.64 -10.64 -7.87
C LEU A 270 3.70 -10.40 -9.07
N SER A 271 2.69 -11.24 -9.24
CA SER A 271 1.72 -11.10 -10.34
C SER A 271 0.84 -9.85 -10.26
N ARG A 272 0.77 -9.24 -9.08
CA ARG A 272 -0.08 -8.07 -8.78
C ARG A 272 0.70 -6.76 -8.60
N LEU A 273 2.03 -6.79 -8.69
CA LEU A 273 2.86 -5.61 -8.54
C LEU A 273 2.72 -4.65 -9.73
N PRO A 274 2.66 -3.33 -9.49
CA PRO A 274 2.77 -2.33 -10.55
C PRO A 274 4.19 -2.36 -11.13
N VAL A 275 4.35 -1.87 -12.36
CA VAL A 275 5.66 -1.93 -13.04
C VAL A 275 6.73 -1.13 -12.30
N ASN A 276 6.41 0.08 -11.86
CA ASN A 276 7.41 1.02 -11.31
C ASN A 276 6.92 1.90 -10.16
N GLY A 277 5.69 1.74 -9.69
CA GLY A 277 5.13 2.58 -8.62
C GLY A 277 4.38 3.83 -9.10
N SER A 278 4.14 3.96 -10.41
CA SER A 278 3.34 5.03 -11.01
C SER A 278 2.21 4.47 -11.88
N ALA A 279 1.41 5.36 -12.45
CA ALA A 279 0.36 5.02 -13.42
C ALA A 279 0.33 6.05 -14.55
N ASP A 280 -0.31 5.69 -15.67
CA ASP A 280 -0.51 6.57 -16.82
C ASP A 280 -1.69 7.53 -16.66
N ASP A 281 -1.84 8.45 -17.58
CA ASP A 281 -2.90 9.47 -17.57
C ASP A 281 -4.30 8.85 -17.62
N ALA A 282 -4.48 7.76 -18.37
CA ALA A 282 -5.77 7.10 -18.49
C ALA A 282 -6.19 6.50 -17.13
N TRP A 283 -5.26 5.85 -16.44
CA TRP A 283 -5.49 5.32 -15.10
C TRP A 283 -5.80 6.45 -14.09
N MET A 284 -5.02 7.54 -14.11
CA MET A 284 -5.21 8.69 -13.21
C MET A 284 -6.60 9.32 -13.39
N LYS A 285 -7.03 9.55 -14.63
CA LYS A 285 -8.38 10.04 -14.94
C LYS A 285 -9.47 9.09 -14.45
N GLY A 286 -9.34 7.79 -14.74
CA GLY A 286 -10.29 6.78 -14.28
C GLY A 286 -10.40 6.69 -12.75
N ALA A 287 -9.30 6.85 -12.02
CA ALA A 287 -9.31 6.87 -10.56
C ALA A 287 -10.00 8.13 -10.00
N ILE A 288 -9.83 9.28 -10.65
CA ILE A 288 -10.54 10.52 -10.30
C ILE A 288 -12.04 10.35 -10.55
N GLU A 289 -12.42 9.92 -11.75
CA GLU A 289 -13.84 9.72 -12.15
C GLU A 289 -14.55 8.73 -11.21
N PHE A 290 -13.90 7.60 -10.91
CA PHE A 290 -14.43 6.64 -9.95
C PHE A 290 -14.66 7.28 -8.57
N THR A 291 -13.70 8.07 -8.09
CA THR A 291 -13.80 8.74 -6.79
C THR A 291 -14.91 9.78 -6.80
N GLN A 292 -14.99 10.62 -7.83
CA GLN A 292 -16.06 11.62 -7.99
C GLN A 292 -17.44 10.95 -8.02
N LYS A 293 -17.59 9.86 -8.78
CA LYS A 293 -18.84 9.08 -8.83
C LYS A 293 -19.23 8.55 -7.45
N SER A 294 -18.27 8.03 -6.69
CA SER A 294 -18.52 7.52 -5.34
C SER A 294 -18.92 8.61 -4.33
N LEU A 295 -18.52 9.86 -4.60
CA LEU A 295 -18.85 11.04 -3.80
C LEU A 295 -20.14 11.75 -4.26
N GLY A 296 -20.74 11.35 -5.38
CA GLY A 296 -21.85 12.07 -6.00
C GLY A 296 -21.44 13.37 -6.69
N GLU A 297 -20.16 13.61 -6.95
CA GLU A 297 -19.57 14.82 -7.54
C GLU A 297 -19.30 14.63 -9.06
N ILE A 298 -20.29 14.13 -9.80
CA ILE A 298 -20.13 13.81 -11.22
C ILE A 298 -20.01 15.11 -12.05
N GLY A 299 -19.08 15.11 -13.03
CA GLY A 299 -18.96 16.17 -14.05
C GLY A 299 -18.04 17.34 -13.67
N LYS A 300 -17.36 17.28 -12.52
CA LYS A 300 -16.35 18.29 -12.17
C LYS A 300 -15.03 17.94 -12.86
N GLU A 301 -14.59 18.77 -13.78
CA GLU A 301 -13.29 18.59 -14.42
C GLU A 301 -12.16 18.82 -13.39
N LEU A 302 -11.31 17.81 -13.17
CA LEU A 302 -10.19 17.86 -12.25
C LEU A 302 -8.94 17.30 -12.95
N PRO A 303 -7.91 18.12 -13.21
CA PRO A 303 -6.70 17.63 -13.86
C PRO A 303 -5.93 16.66 -12.93
N PRO A 304 -5.38 15.56 -13.47
CA PRO A 304 -4.64 14.57 -12.70
C PRO A 304 -3.53 15.16 -11.81
N SER A 305 -2.87 16.23 -12.24
CA SER A 305 -1.82 16.92 -11.48
C SER A 305 -2.28 17.54 -10.14
N LYS A 306 -3.58 17.69 -9.93
CA LYS A 306 -4.13 18.11 -8.62
C LYS A 306 -4.18 16.98 -7.61
N VAL A 307 -4.21 15.73 -8.08
CA VAL A 307 -4.37 14.52 -7.26
C VAL A 307 -3.07 13.70 -7.18
N PHE A 308 -2.30 13.70 -8.28
CA PHE A 308 -1.10 12.85 -8.42
C PHE A 308 0.13 13.67 -8.76
N ASP A 309 1.31 13.23 -8.25
CA ASP A 309 2.62 13.73 -8.68
C ASP A 309 3.63 12.59 -8.75
N PHE A 310 3.63 11.85 -9.85
CA PHE A 310 4.57 10.75 -10.08
C PHE A 310 5.93 11.21 -10.61
N SER A 311 6.22 12.51 -10.67
CA SER A 311 7.55 13.03 -11.03
C SER A 311 8.63 12.53 -10.06
N PHE A 312 8.27 12.28 -8.79
CA PHE A 312 9.16 11.69 -7.79
C PHE A 312 9.54 10.26 -8.13
N VAL A 313 8.61 9.43 -8.65
CA VAL A 313 8.91 8.08 -9.15
C VAL A 313 9.83 8.14 -10.35
N GLN A 314 9.56 9.04 -11.30
CA GLN A 314 10.42 9.21 -12.49
C GLN A 314 11.85 9.63 -12.12
N LYS A 315 12.01 10.50 -11.11
CA LYS A 315 13.33 10.88 -10.57
C LYS A 315 14.01 9.72 -9.81
N ALA A 316 13.25 8.88 -9.13
CA ALA A 316 13.76 7.74 -8.37
C ALA A 316 14.25 6.58 -9.28
N LEU A 317 13.79 6.52 -10.52
CA LEU A 317 14.15 5.50 -11.52
C LEU A 317 15.36 5.89 -12.37
N ARG A 318 15.82 7.14 -12.29
CA ARG A 318 17.06 7.65 -12.96
C ARG A 318 18.29 7.36 -12.13
#